data_e38686f7debfe4c47a7d66f47e22663e
#
_entry.id   e38686f7debfe4c47a7d66f47e22663e
#
_cell.length_a   1.000
_cell.length_b   1.000
_cell.length_c   1.000
_cell.angle_alpha   90.00
_cell.angle_beta   90.00
_cell.angle_gamma   90.00
#
_symmetry.space_group_name_H-M   'P 1'
#
loop_
_entity.id
_entity.type
_entity.pdbx_description
1 polymer ?
#
loop_
_entity_poly.entity_id
_entity_poly.type
_entity_poly.pdbx_seq_one_letter_code
_entity_poly.pdbx_strand_id
1 'polypeptide(L)'
;MKYADLHIHTNFSDGTFSPAQIVDLAKKEGLNCISIADHDSLEAYKNLPPQDEIEIISGIELTADINNSEAHILGYFVDCSLPWFQEKLADIRQARIERMFLMCAKLTDLGMIISVDEVLKFAGHSCVGRLHLARLMVKKGFIANTQEAFNRYIGDNGPVYVSKFRLKPAEAIELVIKAKGVAVLAHPYSLPNQDLIPEFIQAGLRGIEAVYPEHTSAQVERYKRLAYKYGICVSGGSDCHGQAKPEVRIGMVKLPYSFVERLKEELNEPRTFSRFNVNKKEGAG
;
A
#
# COMPACT_ATOMS: atom_id res chain seq x y z
N MET A 1 26.99 -4.85 1.39
CA MET A 1 25.69 -5.33 1.94
C MET A 1 24.63 -4.98 0.91
N LYS A 2 23.68 -5.88 0.64
CA LYS A 2 22.59 -5.63 -0.33
C LYS A 2 21.38 -5.04 0.40
N TYR A 3 20.71 -4.10 -0.28
CA TYR A 3 19.54 -3.40 0.28
C TYR A 3 18.35 -3.40 -0.67
N ALA A 4 17.15 -3.30 -0.11
CA ALA A 4 15.90 -3.21 -0.83
C ALA A 4 15.04 -2.02 -0.36
N ASP A 5 14.14 -1.56 -1.24
CA ASP A 5 13.02 -0.69 -0.93
C ASP A 5 11.76 -1.33 -1.54
N LEU A 6 10.87 -1.85 -0.69
CA LEU A 6 9.78 -2.72 -1.13
C LEU A 6 8.42 -2.01 -1.22
N HIS A 7 8.37 -0.69 -1.04
CA HIS A 7 7.13 0.07 -1.09
C HIS A 7 7.36 1.40 -1.82
N ILE A 8 7.07 1.42 -3.12
CA ILE A 8 7.28 2.58 -3.99
C ILE A 8 6.09 2.72 -4.91
N HIS A 9 5.61 3.95 -5.11
CA HIS A 9 4.48 4.27 -6.00
C HIS A 9 4.94 4.97 -7.27
N THR A 10 4.31 4.60 -8.39
CA THR A 10 4.55 5.21 -9.71
C THR A 10 3.40 6.14 -10.10
N ASN A 11 3.55 6.74 -11.28
CA ASN A 11 2.49 7.49 -11.94
C ASN A 11 1.35 6.62 -12.50
N PHE A 12 1.34 5.33 -12.23
CA PHE A 12 0.19 4.43 -12.47
C PHE A 12 -0.74 4.33 -11.25
N SER A 13 -0.34 4.87 -10.10
CA SER A 13 -1.23 5.18 -8.99
C SER A 13 -1.15 6.67 -8.65
N ASP A 14 -0.67 7.07 -7.51
CA ASP A 14 -0.65 8.45 -7.03
C ASP A 14 0.77 9.01 -6.82
N GLY A 15 1.78 8.26 -7.21
CA GLY A 15 3.13 8.76 -7.37
C GLY A 15 3.30 9.65 -8.60
N THR A 16 4.51 10.18 -8.79
CA THR A 16 4.81 11.10 -9.91
C THR A 16 5.93 10.62 -10.81
N PHE A 17 6.67 9.60 -10.40
CA PHE A 17 7.74 9.04 -11.22
C PHE A 17 7.23 7.91 -12.11
N SER A 18 7.76 7.84 -13.34
CA SER A 18 7.54 6.66 -14.18
C SER A 18 8.32 5.45 -13.66
N PRO A 19 7.95 4.20 -14.05
CA PRO A 19 8.72 3.01 -13.69
C PRO A 19 10.20 3.12 -14.06
N ALA A 20 10.54 3.70 -15.21
CA ALA A 20 11.91 3.92 -15.64
C ALA A 20 12.68 4.85 -14.69
N GLN A 21 12.06 5.97 -14.32
CA GLN A 21 12.65 6.91 -13.35
C GLN A 21 12.87 6.27 -11.98
N ILE A 22 11.96 5.40 -11.52
CA ILE A 22 12.12 4.66 -10.27
C ILE A 22 13.31 3.73 -10.34
N VAL A 23 13.48 2.96 -11.43
CA VAL A 23 14.61 2.07 -11.63
C VAL A 23 15.94 2.85 -11.61
N ASP A 24 16.00 3.98 -12.32
CA ASP A 24 17.21 4.83 -12.35
C ASP A 24 17.55 5.43 -10.98
N LEU A 25 16.54 5.90 -10.24
CA LEU A 25 16.73 6.41 -8.88
C LEU A 25 17.16 5.32 -7.91
N ALA A 26 16.55 4.14 -7.98
CA ALA A 26 16.91 3.00 -7.15
C ALA A 26 18.38 2.57 -7.37
N LYS A 27 18.85 2.55 -8.61
CA LYS A 27 20.26 2.30 -8.95
C LYS A 27 21.19 3.36 -8.35
N LYS A 28 20.84 4.63 -8.47
CA LYS A 28 21.61 5.76 -7.89
C LYS A 28 21.72 5.66 -6.37
N GLU A 29 20.66 5.22 -5.71
CA GLU A 29 20.63 5.02 -4.26
C GLU A 29 21.33 3.74 -3.80
N GLY A 30 21.83 2.92 -4.74
CA GLY A 30 22.55 1.67 -4.47
C GLY A 30 21.66 0.55 -3.94
N LEU A 31 20.38 0.56 -4.34
CA LEU A 31 19.45 -0.53 -4.04
C LEU A 31 19.72 -1.71 -4.95
N ASN A 32 19.57 -2.91 -4.43
CA ASN A 32 19.73 -4.17 -5.16
C ASN A 32 18.40 -4.81 -5.50
N CYS A 33 17.33 -4.42 -4.80
CA CYS A 33 15.98 -4.92 -5.01
C CYS A 33 14.97 -3.82 -4.74
N ILE A 34 13.92 -3.75 -5.55
CA ILE A 34 12.76 -2.88 -5.33
C ILE A 34 11.46 -3.63 -5.54
N SER A 35 10.37 -3.09 -4.96
CA SER A 35 9.02 -3.46 -5.35
C SER A 35 8.20 -2.20 -5.60
N ILE A 36 7.53 -2.16 -6.76
CA ILE A 36 6.53 -1.15 -7.07
C ILE A 36 5.21 -1.65 -6.51
N ALA A 37 4.62 -0.87 -5.61
CA ALA A 37 3.41 -1.24 -4.89
C ALA A 37 2.26 -0.26 -5.19
N ASP A 38 2.00 -0.01 -6.46
CA ASP A 38 0.94 0.91 -6.88
C ASP A 38 -0.42 0.52 -6.31
N HIS A 39 -1.19 1.52 -5.90
CA HIS A 39 -2.53 1.33 -5.37
C HIS A 39 -3.46 0.66 -6.39
N ASP A 40 -3.93 -0.54 -6.08
CA ASP A 40 -4.89 -1.34 -6.86
C ASP A 40 -4.54 -1.43 -8.37
N SER A 41 -3.23 -1.38 -8.71
CA SER A 41 -2.74 -1.38 -10.09
C SER A 41 -1.45 -2.18 -10.27
N LEU A 42 -1.36 -2.91 -11.38
CA LEU A 42 -0.15 -3.63 -11.82
C LEU A 42 0.38 -3.06 -13.17
N GLU A 43 -0.15 -1.93 -13.62
CA GLU A 43 0.20 -1.35 -14.93
C GLU A 43 1.67 -0.94 -15.02
N ALA A 44 2.31 -0.60 -13.91
CA ALA A 44 3.74 -0.29 -13.87
C ALA A 44 4.60 -1.44 -14.42
N TYR A 45 4.22 -2.69 -14.15
CA TYR A 45 4.98 -3.89 -14.58
C TYR A 45 4.95 -4.12 -16.08
N LYS A 46 3.92 -3.63 -16.79
CA LYS A 46 3.84 -3.65 -18.26
C LYS A 46 4.73 -2.57 -18.92
N ASN A 47 5.14 -1.58 -18.14
CA ASN A 47 5.86 -0.39 -18.57
C ASN A 47 7.28 -0.29 -17.98
N LEU A 48 7.78 -1.37 -17.38
CA LEU A 48 9.17 -1.44 -16.90
C LEU A 48 10.13 -1.48 -18.08
N PRO A 49 11.23 -0.72 -18.03
CA PRO A 49 12.30 -0.85 -19.01
C PRO A 49 13.01 -2.21 -18.88
N PRO A 50 13.49 -2.80 -19.98
CA PRO A 50 14.39 -3.93 -19.90
C PRO A 50 15.64 -3.56 -19.06
N GLN A 51 15.95 -4.35 -18.05
CA GLN A 51 17.12 -4.16 -17.19
C GLN A 51 17.43 -5.44 -16.39
N ASP A 52 18.69 -5.62 -15.97
CA ASP A 52 19.19 -6.76 -15.21
C ASP A 52 20.06 -6.36 -14.00
N GLU A 53 20.23 -5.05 -13.78
CA GLU A 53 21.11 -4.53 -12.73
C GLU A 53 20.48 -4.52 -11.34
N ILE A 54 19.14 -4.50 -11.25
CA ILE A 54 18.38 -4.45 -10.01
C ILE A 54 17.26 -5.48 -10.04
N GLU A 55 17.09 -6.22 -8.97
CA GLU A 55 15.96 -7.13 -8.85
C GLU A 55 14.66 -6.34 -8.65
N ILE A 56 13.63 -6.67 -9.43
CA ILE A 56 12.30 -6.08 -9.28
C ILE A 56 11.33 -7.21 -8.94
N ILE A 57 10.84 -7.22 -7.71
CA ILE A 57 9.77 -8.13 -7.30
C ILE A 57 8.41 -7.50 -7.57
N SER A 58 7.47 -8.28 -8.10
CA SER A 58 6.12 -7.79 -8.33
C SER A 58 5.46 -7.43 -7.00
N GLY A 59 4.82 -6.27 -6.97
CA GLY A 59 4.11 -5.75 -5.80
C GLY A 59 2.81 -5.06 -6.18
N ILE A 60 1.95 -4.91 -5.21
CA ILE A 60 0.72 -4.13 -5.28
C ILE A 60 0.35 -3.69 -3.87
N GLU A 61 -0.29 -2.54 -3.72
CA GLU A 61 -0.92 -2.13 -2.47
C GLU A 61 -2.43 -2.10 -2.62
N LEU A 62 -3.12 -3.08 -2.02
CA LEU A 62 -4.58 -3.13 -2.01
C LEU A 62 -5.11 -2.31 -0.85
N THR A 63 -6.05 -1.41 -1.14
CA THR A 63 -6.72 -0.63 -0.10
C THR A 63 -8.00 -1.34 0.36
N ALA A 64 -8.08 -1.66 1.64
CA ALA A 64 -9.23 -2.29 2.28
C ALA A 64 -9.94 -1.35 3.26
N ASP A 65 -11.26 -1.52 3.42
CA ASP A 65 -12.10 -0.69 4.29
C ASP A 65 -12.25 -1.32 5.69
N ILE A 66 -12.02 -0.51 6.72
CA ILE A 66 -12.22 -0.88 8.12
C ILE A 66 -12.98 0.23 8.83
N ASN A 67 -14.28 0.06 9.09
CA ASN A 67 -15.05 0.92 10.00
C ASN A 67 -14.82 2.44 9.73
N ASN A 68 -15.02 2.88 8.49
CA ASN A 68 -14.76 4.24 8.03
C ASN A 68 -13.29 4.70 8.08
N SER A 69 -12.38 3.76 8.06
CA SER A 69 -10.94 3.96 7.92
C SER A 69 -10.38 3.00 6.86
N GLU A 70 -9.11 3.09 6.55
CA GLU A 70 -8.46 2.23 5.58
C GLU A 70 -7.35 1.40 6.22
N ALA A 71 -7.22 0.14 5.77
CA ALA A 71 -6.02 -0.67 5.95
C ALA A 71 -5.43 -0.96 4.58
N HIS A 72 -4.12 -0.95 4.49
CA HIS A 72 -3.44 -1.25 3.25
C HIS A 72 -2.73 -2.60 3.34
N ILE A 73 -2.92 -3.44 2.32
CA ILE A 73 -2.32 -4.76 2.23
C ILE A 73 -1.39 -4.79 1.02
N LEU A 74 -0.09 -4.88 1.29
CA LEU A 74 0.91 -5.13 0.26
C LEU A 74 0.83 -6.59 -0.18
N GLY A 75 0.89 -6.81 -1.49
CA GLY A 75 1.03 -8.13 -2.07
C GLY A 75 2.37 -8.23 -2.79
N TYR A 76 3.31 -9.00 -2.26
CA TYR A 76 4.59 -9.24 -2.95
C TYR A 76 4.54 -10.53 -3.76
N PHE A 77 5.30 -10.57 -4.85
CA PHE A 77 5.41 -11.73 -5.77
C PHE A 77 4.09 -12.11 -6.44
N VAL A 78 3.13 -11.21 -6.53
CA VAL A 78 1.85 -11.48 -7.20
C VAL A 78 2.07 -11.82 -8.68
N ASP A 79 1.32 -12.79 -9.19
CA ASP A 79 1.34 -13.16 -10.60
C ASP A 79 0.55 -12.13 -11.41
N CYS A 80 1.28 -11.18 -12.01
CA CYS A 80 0.72 -10.10 -12.81
C CYS A 80 0.01 -10.57 -14.08
N SER A 81 0.19 -11.83 -14.50
CA SER A 81 -0.37 -12.37 -15.75
C SER A 81 -1.79 -12.93 -15.59
N LEU A 82 -2.30 -13.07 -14.36
CA LEU A 82 -3.60 -13.69 -14.10
C LEU A 82 -4.78 -12.82 -14.58
N PRO A 83 -5.57 -13.25 -15.58
CA PRO A 83 -6.67 -12.44 -16.14
C PRO A 83 -7.71 -12.06 -15.08
N TRP A 84 -8.15 -13.03 -14.26
CA TRP A 84 -9.14 -12.78 -13.21
C TRP A 84 -8.70 -11.73 -12.21
N PHE A 85 -7.37 -11.66 -11.91
CA PHE A 85 -6.84 -10.66 -10.98
C PHE A 85 -6.85 -9.27 -11.61
N GLN A 86 -6.46 -9.17 -12.90
CA GLN A 86 -6.56 -7.92 -13.66
C GLN A 86 -8.01 -7.41 -13.76
N GLU A 87 -8.99 -8.29 -13.99
CA GLU A 87 -10.42 -7.96 -13.99
C GLU A 87 -10.86 -7.45 -12.63
N LYS A 88 -10.49 -8.15 -11.55
CA LYS A 88 -10.81 -7.72 -10.18
C LYS A 88 -10.22 -6.36 -9.83
N LEU A 89 -8.98 -6.09 -10.25
CA LEU A 89 -8.37 -4.78 -10.08
C LEU A 89 -9.07 -3.69 -10.91
N ALA A 90 -9.59 -4.02 -12.09
CA ALA A 90 -10.38 -3.10 -12.89
C ALA A 90 -11.69 -2.71 -12.16
N ASP A 91 -12.40 -3.68 -11.56
CA ASP A 91 -13.59 -3.42 -10.74
C ASP A 91 -13.27 -2.49 -9.55
N ILE A 92 -12.16 -2.75 -8.88
CA ILE A 92 -11.71 -1.93 -7.75
C ILE A 92 -11.40 -0.49 -8.21
N ARG A 93 -10.74 -0.32 -9.36
CA ARG A 93 -10.47 1.01 -9.93
C ARG A 93 -11.76 1.73 -10.35
N GLN A 94 -12.73 1.03 -10.89
CA GLN A 94 -14.04 1.62 -11.20
C GLN A 94 -14.73 2.14 -9.93
N ALA A 95 -14.72 1.36 -8.86
CA ALA A 95 -15.27 1.77 -7.58
C ALA A 95 -14.54 2.99 -6.97
N ARG A 96 -13.24 3.18 -7.24
CA ARG A 96 -12.52 4.41 -6.86
C ARG A 96 -13.05 5.66 -7.59
N ILE A 97 -13.41 5.52 -8.88
CA ILE A 97 -14.00 6.60 -9.66
C ILE A 97 -15.37 7.00 -9.08
N GLU A 98 -16.21 6.01 -8.76
CA GLU A 98 -17.52 6.23 -8.16
C GLU A 98 -17.40 6.91 -6.77
N ARG A 99 -16.45 6.45 -5.95
CA ARG A 99 -16.12 7.10 -4.69
C ARG A 99 -15.68 8.55 -4.88
N MET A 100 -14.82 8.80 -5.87
CA MET A 100 -14.33 10.16 -6.16
C MET A 100 -15.48 11.09 -6.55
N PHE A 101 -16.44 10.61 -7.34
CA PHE A 101 -17.65 11.36 -7.67
C PHE A 101 -18.40 11.82 -6.39
N LEU A 102 -18.61 10.89 -5.45
CA LEU A 102 -19.30 11.19 -4.18
C LEU A 102 -18.50 12.17 -3.31
N MET A 103 -17.17 12.04 -3.27
CA MET A 103 -16.30 12.96 -2.54
C MET A 103 -16.35 14.38 -3.13
N CYS A 104 -16.32 14.51 -4.46
CA CYS A 104 -16.45 15.80 -5.14
C CYS A 104 -17.81 16.46 -4.86
N ALA A 105 -18.90 15.69 -4.82
CA ALA A 105 -20.21 16.19 -4.43
C ALA A 105 -20.19 16.79 -3.01
N LYS A 106 -19.65 16.07 -2.03
CA LYS A 106 -19.51 16.55 -0.65
C LYS A 106 -18.60 17.79 -0.54
N LEU A 107 -17.55 17.91 -1.36
CA LEU A 107 -16.73 19.13 -1.41
C LEU A 107 -17.53 20.31 -1.93
N THR A 108 -18.38 20.09 -2.92
CA THR A 108 -19.27 21.13 -3.47
C THR A 108 -20.23 21.65 -2.39
N ASP A 109 -20.79 20.78 -1.54
CA ASP A 109 -21.64 21.16 -0.41
C ASP A 109 -20.88 22.05 0.62
N LEU A 110 -19.55 21.93 0.68
CA LEU A 110 -18.67 22.76 1.50
C LEU A 110 -18.15 24.01 0.77
N GLY A 111 -18.65 24.32 -0.43
CA GLY A 111 -18.24 25.48 -1.23
C GLY A 111 -16.93 25.29 -2.01
N MET A 112 -16.35 24.10 -2.02
CA MET A 112 -15.12 23.77 -2.77
C MET A 112 -15.48 23.05 -4.08
N ILE A 113 -15.67 23.80 -5.17
CA ILE A 113 -16.13 23.26 -6.45
C ILE A 113 -14.99 22.56 -7.18
N ILE A 114 -15.03 21.24 -7.17
CA ILE A 114 -14.12 20.35 -7.92
C ILE A 114 -15.00 19.27 -8.58
N SER A 115 -14.93 19.16 -9.92
CA SER A 115 -15.61 18.08 -10.63
C SER A 115 -14.76 16.80 -10.62
N VAL A 116 -15.42 15.65 -10.74
CA VAL A 116 -14.74 14.37 -10.89
C VAL A 116 -13.86 14.34 -12.15
N ASP A 117 -14.32 14.95 -13.23
CA ASP A 117 -13.58 15.03 -14.51
C ASP A 117 -12.26 15.80 -14.34
N GLU A 118 -12.25 16.86 -13.54
CA GLU A 118 -11.00 17.57 -13.21
C GLU A 118 -10.03 16.67 -12.44
N VAL A 119 -10.53 15.88 -11.48
CA VAL A 119 -9.68 14.95 -10.74
C VAL A 119 -9.15 13.84 -11.63
N LEU A 120 -10.01 13.24 -12.48
CA LEU A 120 -9.60 12.21 -13.43
C LEU A 120 -8.61 12.73 -14.46
N LYS A 121 -8.82 13.92 -14.99
CA LYS A 121 -7.88 14.58 -15.89
C LYS A 121 -6.54 14.87 -15.19
N PHE A 122 -6.57 15.26 -13.93
CA PHE A 122 -5.36 15.49 -13.13
C PHE A 122 -4.61 14.20 -12.82
N ALA A 123 -5.33 13.11 -12.55
CA ALA A 123 -4.77 11.78 -12.34
C ALA A 123 -4.23 11.14 -13.65
N GLY A 124 -4.76 11.53 -14.82
CA GLY A 124 -4.34 10.99 -16.12
C GLY A 124 -4.73 9.52 -16.27
N HIS A 125 -3.75 8.64 -16.54
CA HIS A 125 -3.96 7.18 -16.66
C HIS A 125 -3.82 6.43 -15.35
N SER A 126 -3.58 7.14 -14.25
CA SER A 126 -3.32 6.51 -12.95
C SER A 126 -4.59 6.03 -12.25
N CYS A 127 -4.42 5.12 -11.31
CA CYS A 127 -5.47 4.73 -10.38
C CYS A 127 -5.83 5.91 -9.47
N VAL A 128 -7.04 6.48 -9.64
CA VAL A 128 -7.44 7.68 -8.89
C VAL A 128 -7.54 7.43 -7.39
N GLY A 129 -6.98 8.34 -6.58
CA GLY A 129 -6.96 8.24 -5.12
C GLY A 129 -7.15 9.61 -4.44
N ARG A 130 -7.30 9.59 -3.11
CA ARG A 130 -7.46 10.79 -2.28
C ARG A 130 -6.31 11.78 -2.43
N LEU A 131 -5.09 11.31 -2.67
CA LEU A 131 -3.93 12.18 -2.86
C LEU A 131 -4.06 13.03 -4.13
N HIS A 132 -4.66 12.51 -5.22
CA HIS A 132 -4.96 13.30 -6.41
C HIS A 132 -5.95 14.43 -6.09
N LEU A 133 -7.01 14.14 -5.34
CA LEU A 133 -7.98 15.13 -4.89
C LEU A 133 -7.32 16.20 -4.00
N ALA A 134 -6.52 15.78 -3.01
CA ALA A 134 -5.77 16.70 -2.14
C ALA A 134 -4.87 17.66 -2.94
N ARG A 135 -4.09 17.12 -3.88
CA ARG A 135 -3.21 17.93 -4.75
C ARG A 135 -4.00 18.90 -5.62
N LEU A 136 -5.16 18.50 -6.12
CA LEU A 136 -6.01 19.39 -6.91
C LEU A 136 -6.66 20.47 -6.03
N MET A 137 -7.04 20.17 -4.78
CA MET A 137 -7.50 21.15 -3.79
C MET A 137 -6.42 22.21 -3.51
N VAL A 138 -5.16 21.81 -3.34
CA VAL A 138 -4.01 22.72 -3.21
C VAL A 138 -3.85 23.59 -4.48
N LYS A 139 -3.85 22.96 -5.66
CA LYS A 139 -3.70 23.65 -6.94
C LYS A 139 -4.77 24.70 -7.18
N LYS A 140 -6.00 24.46 -6.70
CA LYS A 140 -7.13 25.42 -6.79
C LYS A 140 -7.12 26.46 -5.66
N GLY A 141 -6.21 26.38 -4.70
CA GLY A 141 -6.08 27.35 -3.61
C GLY A 141 -7.11 27.19 -2.49
N PHE A 142 -7.81 26.06 -2.41
CA PHE A 142 -8.76 25.80 -1.32
C PHE A 142 -8.06 25.50 0.02
N ILE A 143 -6.84 24.99 -0.03
CA ILE A 143 -6.02 24.59 1.12
C ILE A 143 -4.54 24.88 0.83
N ALA A 144 -3.72 24.96 1.89
CA ALA A 144 -2.30 25.29 1.77
C ALA A 144 -1.43 24.10 1.35
N ASN A 145 -1.76 22.89 1.79
CA ASN A 145 -0.99 21.67 1.51
C ASN A 145 -1.87 20.41 1.60
N THR A 146 -1.35 19.29 1.12
CA THR A 146 -2.07 18.01 1.10
C THR A 146 -2.38 17.49 2.50
N GLN A 147 -1.52 17.72 3.49
CA GLN A 147 -1.76 17.31 4.87
C GLN A 147 -3.00 18.00 5.46
N GLU A 148 -3.22 19.27 5.12
CA GLU A 148 -4.42 20.00 5.52
C GLU A 148 -5.69 19.37 4.92
N ALA A 149 -5.63 18.90 3.64
CA ALA A 149 -6.74 18.19 3.02
C ALA A 149 -7.14 16.96 3.83
N PHE A 150 -6.17 16.12 4.16
CA PHE A 150 -6.42 14.91 4.93
C PHE A 150 -6.91 15.21 6.35
N ASN A 151 -6.30 16.16 7.04
CA ASN A 151 -6.65 16.47 8.44
C ASN A 151 -8.06 17.08 8.58
N ARG A 152 -8.50 17.87 7.59
CA ARG A 152 -9.73 18.66 7.73
C ARG A 152 -10.91 18.13 6.93
N TYR A 153 -10.68 17.43 5.82
CA TYR A 153 -11.73 17.15 4.85
C TYR A 153 -11.83 15.68 4.42
N ILE A 154 -10.78 15.15 3.80
CA ILE A 154 -10.82 13.90 3.03
C ILE A 154 -10.19 12.68 3.74
N GLY A 155 -9.57 12.91 4.89
CA GLY A 155 -9.01 11.85 5.72
C GLY A 155 -10.09 10.98 6.35
N ASP A 156 -9.68 9.93 7.01
CA ASP A 156 -10.57 8.98 7.67
C ASP A 156 -11.47 9.70 8.70
N ASN A 157 -12.75 9.38 8.68
CA ASN A 157 -13.79 10.08 9.46
C ASN A 157 -13.97 11.58 9.14
N GLY A 158 -13.30 12.13 8.13
CA GLY A 158 -13.49 13.51 7.69
C GLY A 158 -14.87 13.75 7.05
N PRO A 159 -15.33 15.02 6.96
CA PRO A 159 -16.68 15.35 6.45
C PRO A 159 -16.87 14.95 4.99
N VAL A 160 -15.80 14.87 4.20
CA VAL A 160 -15.81 14.48 2.80
C VAL A 160 -15.50 12.99 2.61
N TYR A 161 -15.14 12.29 3.71
CA TYR A 161 -14.89 10.86 3.62
C TYR A 161 -16.10 10.11 3.06
N VAL A 162 -15.82 9.20 2.15
CA VAL A 162 -16.78 8.23 1.61
C VAL A 162 -16.14 6.87 1.79
N SER A 163 -16.84 5.93 2.43
CA SER A 163 -16.39 4.55 2.56
C SER A 163 -16.14 3.97 1.18
N LYS A 164 -15.01 3.29 1.02
CA LYS A 164 -14.64 2.66 -0.23
C LYS A 164 -15.51 1.45 -0.51
N PHE A 165 -15.54 1.04 -1.78
CA PHE A 165 -16.07 -0.25 -2.20
C PHE A 165 -15.56 -1.34 -1.24
N ARG A 166 -16.47 -2.21 -0.78
CA ARG A 166 -16.37 -3.13 0.35
C ARG A 166 -15.30 -4.22 0.23
N LEU A 167 -14.05 -3.88 -0.09
CA LEU A 167 -12.94 -4.82 0.05
C LEU A 167 -12.52 -4.82 1.52
N LYS A 168 -12.86 -5.88 2.25
CA LYS A 168 -12.42 -6.06 3.64
C LYS A 168 -10.95 -6.49 3.66
N PRO A 169 -10.20 -6.26 4.76
CA PRO A 169 -8.81 -6.70 4.86
C PRO A 169 -8.62 -8.19 4.60
N ALA A 170 -9.51 -9.05 5.10
CA ALA A 170 -9.46 -10.49 4.84
C ALA A 170 -9.62 -10.82 3.35
N GLU A 171 -10.48 -10.08 2.63
CA GLU A 171 -10.66 -10.27 1.18
C GLU A 171 -9.43 -9.77 0.39
N ALA A 172 -8.81 -8.66 0.81
CA ALA A 172 -7.57 -8.17 0.21
C ALA A 172 -6.43 -9.19 0.39
N ILE A 173 -6.30 -9.75 1.59
CA ILE A 173 -5.32 -10.80 1.90
C ILE A 173 -5.58 -12.04 1.02
N GLU A 174 -6.84 -12.47 0.91
CA GLU A 174 -7.24 -13.61 0.06
C GLU A 174 -6.92 -13.37 -1.42
N LEU A 175 -7.16 -12.14 -1.93
CA LEU A 175 -6.82 -11.77 -3.32
C LEU A 175 -5.31 -11.92 -3.57
N VAL A 176 -4.47 -11.41 -2.66
CA VAL A 176 -3.01 -11.56 -2.77
C VAL A 176 -2.60 -13.03 -2.77
N ILE A 177 -3.17 -13.84 -1.87
CA ILE A 177 -2.89 -15.29 -1.77
C ILE A 177 -3.31 -16.01 -3.06
N LYS A 178 -4.50 -15.73 -3.58
CA LYS A 178 -5.00 -16.30 -4.84
C LYS A 178 -4.15 -15.88 -6.05
N ALA A 179 -3.61 -14.66 -6.00
CA ALA A 179 -2.64 -14.17 -6.98
C ALA A 179 -1.23 -14.73 -6.77
N LYS A 180 -1.05 -15.77 -5.94
CA LYS A 180 0.20 -16.46 -5.60
C LYS A 180 1.20 -15.62 -4.82
N GLY A 181 0.80 -14.45 -4.32
CA GLY A 181 1.64 -13.51 -3.60
C GLY A 181 1.73 -13.77 -2.09
N VAL A 182 2.57 -13.01 -1.41
CA VAL A 182 2.71 -12.93 0.04
C VAL A 182 2.03 -11.65 0.53
N ALA A 183 0.99 -11.79 1.36
CA ALA A 183 0.25 -10.66 1.92
C ALA A 183 0.98 -10.07 3.13
N VAL A 184 1.20 -8.75 3.12
CA VAL A 184 1.92 -8.00 4.15
C VAL A 184 1.10 -6.78 4.54
N LEU A 185 0.96 -6.50 5.84
CA LEU A 185 0.28 -5.30 6.33
C LEU A 185 1.19 -4.08 6.12
N ALA A 186 0.75 -3.11 5.34
CA ALA A 186 1.44 -1.86 5.11
C ALA A 186 1.34 -0.95 6.34
N HIS A 187 2.39 -0.15 6.60
CA HIS A 187 2.45 0.95 7.59
C HIS A 187 1.43 0.83 8.75
N PRO A 188 1.53 -0.19 9.62
CA PRO A 188 0.51 -0.55 10.62
C PRO A 188 0.19 0.54 11.64
N TYR A 189 0.99 1.61 11.72
CA TYR A 189 0.71 2.76 12.59
C TYR A 189 -0.58 3.50 12.19
N SER A 190 -0.96 3.42 10.91
CA SER A 190 -2.16 4.07 10.36
C SER A 190 -3.46 3.31 10.66
N LEU A 191 -3.39 2.07 11.17
CA LEU A 191 -4.57 1.33 11.54
C LEU A 191 -5.34 2.02 12.68
N PRO A 192 -6.67 2.13 12.58
CA PRO A 192 -7.49 2.70 13.64
C PRO A 192 -7.45 1.86 14.94
N ASN A 193 -7.24 0.55 14.80
CA ASN A 193 -7.07 -0.39 15.90
C ASN A 193 -6.07 -1.49 15.52
N GLN A 194 -4.93 -1.51 16.18
CA GLN A 194 -3.89 -2.52 15.95
C GLN A 194 -4.18 -3.90 16.58
N ASP A 195 -5.21 -4.01 17.43
CA ASP A 195 -5.67 -5.29 17.97
C ASP A 195 -6.34 -6.17 16.90
N LEU A 196 -6.60 -5.63 15.70
CA LEU A 196 -7.07 -6.37 14.53
C LEU A 196 -5.97 -7.18 13.82
N ILE A 197 -4.70 -6.91 14.09
CA ILE A 197 -3.58 -7.60 13.40
C ILE A 197 -3.65 -9.13 13.57
N PRO A 198 -3.98 -9.71 14.74
CA PRO A 198 -4.17 -11.17 14.88
C PRO A 198 -5.26 -11.73 13.97
N GLU A 199 -6.34 -10.99 13.71
CA GLU A 199 -7.41 -11.43 12.79
C GLU A 199 -6.90 -11.47 11.34
N PHE A 200 -6.07 -10.50 10.94
CA PHE A 200 -5.45 -10.49 9.61
C PHE A 200 -4.48 -11.68 9.44
N ILE A 201 -3.72 -12.02 10.49
CA ILE A 201 -2.85 -13.19 10.49
C ILE A 201 -3.66 -14.48 10.33
N GLN A 202 -4.80 -14.59 11.01
CA GLN A 202 -5.73 -15.73 10.85
C GLN A 202 -6.32 -15.78 9.42
N ALA A 203 -6.56 -14.62 8.79
CA ALA A 203 -7.00 -14.53 7.39
C ALA A 203 -5.90 -14.89 6.39
N GLY A 204 -4.65 -15.09 6.82
CA GLY A 204 -3.54 -15.49 5.96
C GLY A 204 -2.46 -14.44 5.74
N LEU A 205 -2.48 -13.33 6.48
CA LEU A 205 -1.38 -12.35 6.46
C LEU A 205 -0.06 -13.02 6.87
N ARG A 206 1.01 -12.77 6.12
CA ARG A 206 2.33 -13.41 6.32
C ARG A 206 3.46 -12.43 6.58
N GLY A 207 3.17 -11.13 6.65
CA GLY A 207 4.18 -10.15 6.97
C GLY A 207 3.60 -8.85 7.51
N ILE A 208 4.49 -8.00 8.01
CA ILE A 208 4.18 -6.66 8.51
C ILE A 208 5.29 -5.69 8.11
N GLU A 209 4.92 -4.54 7.58
CA GLU A 209 5.86 -3.48 7.26
C GLU A 209 6.27 -2.77 8.55
N ALA A 210 7.45 -3.17 9.07
CA ALA A 210 7.97 -2.61 10.31
C ALA A 210 8.92 -1.43 10.06
N VAL A 211 9.68 -1.47 8.95
CA VAL A 211 10.67 -0.43 8.63
C VAL A 211 10.04 0.55 7.63
N TYR A 212 9.62 1.70 8.14
CA TYR A 212 8.85 2.71 7.42
C TYR A 212 9.26 4.12 7.89
N PRO A 213 9.31 5.15 7.01
CA PRO A 213 9.86 6.46 7.36
C PRO A 213 9.18 7.14 8.55
N GLU A 214 7.87 7.02 8.68
CA GLU A 214 7.11 7.66 9.75
C GLU A 214 7.06 6.83 11.05
N HIS A 215 7.62 5.61 11.05
CA HIS A 215 7.71 4.81 12.28
C HIS A 215 8.84 5.32 13.18
N THR A 216 8.52 5.57 14.42
CA THR A 216 9.53 5.78 15.46
C THR A 216 10.31 4.48 15.69
N SER A 217 11.54 4.58 16.23
CA SER A 217 12.35 3.40 16.57
C SER A 217 11.60 2.43 17.50
N ALA A 218 10.77 2.96 18.41
CA ALA A 218 9.95 2.14 19.30
C ALA A 218 8.86 1.36 18.54
N GLN A 219 8.24 1.97 17.53
CA GLN A 219 7.26 1.30 16.66
C GLN A 219 7.93 0.24 15.80
N VAL A 220 9.09 0.52 15.19
CA VAL A 220 9.86 -0.45 14.42
C VAL A 220 10.14 -1.71 15.26
N GLU A 221 10.66 -1.54 16.47
CA GLU A 221 10.97 -2.66 17.36
C GLU A 221 9.71 -3.37 17.87
N ARG A 222 8.61 -2.65 18.08
CA ARG A 222 7.31 -3.25 18.42
C ARG A 222 6.81 -4.17 17.29
N TYR A 223 6.82 -3.70 16.03
CA TYR A 223 6.35 -4.47 14.90
C TYR A 223 7.26 -5.66 14.58
N LYS A 224 8.57 -5.53 14.74
CA LYS A 224 9.51 -6.67 14.66
C LYS A 224 9.21 -7.73 15.71
N ARG A 225 9.00 -7.33 16.98
CA ARG A 225 8.62 -8.26 18.04
C ARG A 225 7.28 -8.95 17.77
N LEU A 226 6.32 -8.21 17.19
CA LEU A 226 5.04 -8.76 16.79
C LEU A 226 5.21 -9.78 15.67
N ALA A 227 6.01 -9.46 14.65
CA ALA A 227 6.35 -10.40 13.57
C ALA A 227 6.99 -11.68 14.12
N TYR A 228 7.98 -11.54 15.02
CA TYR A 228 8.61 -12.68 15.68
C TYR A 228 7.61 -13.52 16.48
N LYS A 229 6.76 -12.86 17.29
CA LYS A 229 5.73 -13.55 18.12
C LYS A 229 4.80 -14.42 17.29
N TYR A 230 4.42 -13.96 16.11
CA TYR A 230 3.48 -14.65 15.23
C TYR A 230 4.15 -15.45 14.11
N GLY A 231 5.48 -15.48 14.04
CA GLY A 231 6.23 -16.20 13.01
C GLY A 231 5.98 -15.69 11.59
N ILE A 232 5.66 -14.40 11.44
CA ILE A 232 5.45 -13.73 10.14
C ILE A 232 6.67 -12.92 9.73
N CYS A 233 6.77 -12.55 8.45
CA CYS A 233 7.87 -11.79 7.90
C CYS A 233 7.86 -10.31 8.34
N VAL A 234 9.04 -9.71 8.36
CA VAL A 234 9.22 -8.26 8.44
C VAL A 234 9.44 -7.74 7.03
N SER A 235 8.78 -6.63 6.68
CA SER A 235 9.01 -5.86 5.47
C SER A 235 9.34 -4.41 5.80
N GLY A 236 9.66 -3.65 4.75
CA GLY A 236 9.86 -2.20 4.84
C GLY A 236 10.03 -1.58 3.47
N GLY A 237 9.70 -0.31 3.39
CA GLY A 237 9.83 0.49 2.20
C GLY A 237 9.67 1.98 2.49
N SER A 238 9.99 2.80 1.50
CA SER A 238 9.93 4.25 1.63
C SER A 238 8.50 4.81 1.52
N ASP A 239 7.61 4.10 0.84
CA ASP A 239 6.30 4.65 0.42
C ASP A 239 6.46 5.94 -0.39
N CYS A 240 7.49 5.96 -1.24
CA CYS A 240 7.84 7.14 -2.03
C CYS A 240 6.80 7.39 -3.12
N HIS A 241 6.25 8.61 -3.13
CA HIS A 241 5.32 9.11 -4.16
C HIS A 241 5.95 10.19 -5.05
N GLY A 242 7.29 10.34 -5.00
CA GLY A 242 8.01 11.37 -5.74
C GLY A 242 7.61 12.78 -5.31
N GLN A 243 7.28 13.65 -6.27
CA GLN A 243 6.92 15.05 -5.99
C GLN A 243 5.56 15.21 -5.27
N ALA A 244 4.78 14.14 -5.13
CA ALA A 244 3.53 14.18 -4.38
C ALA A 244 3.76 14.15 -2.86
N LYS A 245 4.89 13.55 -2.42
CA LYS A 245 5.42 13.54 -1.04
C LYS A 245 6.94 13.81 -1.11
N PRO A 246 7.38 15.05 -1.34
CA PRO A 246 8.79 15.37 -1.64
C PRO A 246 9.76 15.11 -0.48
N GLU A 247 9.24 15.02 0.74
CA GLU A 247 9.98 14.67 1.96
C GLU A 247 10.39 13.19 2.00
N VAL A 248 9.73 12.33 1.21
CA VAL A 248 10.00 10.88 1.14
C VAL A 248 10.69 10.54 -0.17
N ARG A 249 11.84 9.87 -0.10
CA ARG A 249 12.66 9.53 -1.27
C ARG A 249 12.90 8.03 -1.36
N ILE A 250 13.05 7.53 -2.59
CA ILE A 250 13.49 6.15 -2.86
C ILE A 250 14.80 5.90 -2.13
N GLY A 251 14.91 4.74 -1.47
CA GLY A 251 16.08 4.35 -0.70
C GLY A 251 16.26 5.11 0.63
N MET A 252 15.30 5.93 1.04
CA MET A 252 15.25 6.49 2.39
C MET A 252 15.15 5.38 3.44
N VAL A 253 14.43 4.32 3.11
CA VAL A 253 14.49 3.03 3.79
C VAL A 253 15.41 2.10 3.02
N LYS A 254 16.49 1.63 3.65
CA LYS A 254 17.40 0.61 3.13
C LYS A 254 17.20 -0.69 3.89
N LEU A 255 16.19 -1.44 3.49
CA LEU A 255 15.88 -2.73 4.09
C LEU A 255 16.99 -3.73 3.75
N PRO A 256 17.64 -4.41 4.72
CA PRO A 256 18.60 -5.47 4.43
C PRO A 256 17.98 -6.56 3.55
N TYR A 257 18.70 -7.02 2.53
CA TYR A 257 18.19 -7.97 1.55
C TYR A 257 17.77 -9.32 2.16
N SER A 258 18.30 -9.68 3.33
CA SER A 258 17.87 -10.87 4.08
C SER A 258 16.37 -10.90 4.39
N PHE A 259 15.70 -9.74 4.48
CA PHE A 259 14.24 -9.69 4.62
C PHE A 259 13.53 -10.08 3.32
N VAL A 260 14.12 -9.77 2.16
CA VAL A 260 13.61 -10.23 0.85
C VAL A 260 13.74 -11.75 0.72
N GLU A 261 14.89 -12.29 1.16
CA GLU A 261 15.11 -13.75 1.19
C GLU A 261 14.07 -14.44 2.05
N ARG A 262 13.76 -13.89 3.21
CA ARG A 262 12.71 -14.44 4.10
C ARG A 262 11.31 -14.39 3.46
N LEU A 263 10.98 -13.32 2.74
CA LEU A 263 9.72 -13.22 1.99
C LEU A 263 9.65 -14.27 0.84
N LYS A 264 10.78 -14.55 0.18
CA LYS A 264 10.88 -15.62 -0.83
C LYS A 264 10.72 -17.02 -0.23
N GLU A 265 11.26 -17.25 0.96
CA GLU A 265 11.04 -18.51 1.69
C GLU A 265 9.56 -18.69 2.00
N GLU A 266 8.87 -17.66 2.51
CA GLU A 266 7.44 -17.70 2.82
C GLU A 266 6.57 -17.97 1.58
N LEU A 267 7.00 -17.50 0.40
CA LEU A 267 6.32 -17.78 -0.87
C LEU A 267 6.29 -19.27 -1.20
N ASN A 268 7.37 -20.01 -0.86
CA ASN A 268 7.54 -21.43 -1.16
C ASN A 268 6.97 -22.36 -0.09
N GLU A 269 6.54 -21.82 1.05
CA GLU A 269 5.99 -22.63 2.13
C GLU A 269 4.54 -23.08 1.82
N PRO A 270 4.17 -24.31 2.23
CA PRO A 270 2.80 -24.79 2.06
C PRO A 270 1.80 -23.87 2.76
N ARG A 271 0.79 -23.42 2.03
CA ARG A 271 -0.26 -22.50 2.50
C ARG A 271 -1.26 -23.25 3.41
N THR A 272 -0.82 -23.72 4.58
CA THR A 272 -1.71 -24.33 5.56
C THR A 272 -2.28 -23.27 6.50
N PHE A 273 -3.59 -23.10 6.50
CA PHE A 273 -4.35 -22.23 7.43
C PHE A 273 -4.22 -22.65 8.91
N SER A 274 -3.49 -23.74 9.21
CA SER A 274 -3.48 -24.41 10.54
C SER A 274 -2.28 -24.05 11.44
N ARG A 275 -1.37 -23.14 11.06
CA ARG A 275 -0.16 -22.87 11.85
C ARG A 275 -0.38 -22.12 13.18
N PHE A 276 -1.58 -21.57 13.41
CA PHE A 276 -1.84 -20.74 14.59
C PHE A 276 -2.91 -21.33 15.51
N ASN A 277 -2.72 -22.55 15.98
CA ASN A 277 -3.30 -22.97 17.25
C ASN A 277 -2.57 -22.19 18.36
N VAL A 278 -3.09 -21.02 18.71
CA VAL A 278 -2.77 -20.38 19.99
C VAL A 278 -3.17 -21.40 21.07
N ASN A 279 -2.16 -22.01 21.69
CA ASN A 279 -2.36 -22.81 22.89
C ASN A 279 -3.18 -21.98 23.89
N LYS A 280 -4.48 -22.21 23.95
CA LYS A 280 -5.28 -21.95 25.13
C LYS A 280 -4.74 -22.90 26.23
N LYS A 281 -3.69 -22.49 26.90
CA LYS A 281 -3.43 -22.97 28.24
C LYS A 281 -4.45 -22.30 29.14
N GLU A 282 -5.53 -23.00 29.35
CA GLU A 282 -6.43 -22.83 30.46
C GLU A 282 -5.62 -22.71 31.74
N GLY A 283 -5.73 -21.58 32.41
CA GLY A 283 -5.41 -21.48 33.82
C GLY A 283 -6.60 -22.06 34.59
N ALA A 284 -6.50 -23.33 34.91
CA ALA A 284 -7.26 -23.92 36.02
C ALA A 284 -6.29 -23.95 37.21
N GLY A 285 -6.71 -23.34 38.33
CA GLY A 285 -6.04 -23.40 39.61
C GLY A 285 -6.35 -22.15 40.41
#